data_640929a0d5bd984f4c8eb1f22bd8977c
#
_entry.id   640929a0d5bd984f4c8eb1f22bd8977c
#
_cell.length_a   1.000
_cell.length_b   1.000
_cell.length_c   1.000
_cell.angle_alpha   90.00
_cell.angle_beta   90.00
_cell.angle_gamma   90.00
#
_symmetry.space_group_name_H-M   'P 1'
#
loop_
_entity.id
_entity.type
_entity.pdbx_description
1 polymer ?
#
loop_
_entity_poly.entity_id
_entity_poly.type
_entity_poly.pdbx_seq_one_letter_code
_entity_poly.pdbx_strand_id
1 'polypeptide(L)'
;MDIVSYGRDEALYTAESAHQYELLEEAGKRYGLVLPVLLRLSSGNQFGMDQDTILKLVLNRDEMKHVHIVGLHYFSGTQKKNLKKIEKELTKLDLFLAEIYERCDYTMSMLEYGTGFGVPYFMDQEEGITAPESMAEFRGLVDHMDFTGDITVEMGRALTFNAGTYITTILDQKTTGKSHYCILD
;
A
#
# COMPACT_ATOMS: atom_id res chain seq x y z
N MET A 1 -13.17 -5.23 15.54
CA MET A 1 -13.51 -4.98 14.12
C MET A 1 -14.63 -5.93 13.75
N ASP A 2 -15.74 -5.43 13.31
CA ASP A 2 -16.90 -6.28 13.03
C ASP A 2 -16.83 -6.76 11.56
N ILE A 3 -16.15 -7.88 11.34
CA ILE A 3 -16.01 -8.51 10.03
C ILE A 3 -17.38 -8.85 9.42
N VAL A 4 -18.40 -9.04 10.25
CA VAL A 4 -19.77 -9.41 9.80
C VAL A 4 -20.46 -8.27 9.07
N SER A 5 -20.25 -7.03 9.49
CA SER A 5 -20.89 -5.86 8.83
C SER A 5 -20.25 -5.55 7.47
N TYR A 6 -18.98 -5.91 7.29
CA TYR A 6 -18.23 -5.64 6.05
C TYR A 6 -18.10 -6.85 5.12
N GLY A 7 -18.11 -8.07 5.65
CA GLY A 7 -17.87 -9.30 4.86
C GLY A 7 -19.01 -9.75 3.96
N ARG A 8 -20.18 -9.11 4.05
CA ARG A 8 -21.31 -9.41 3.17
C ARG A 8 -21.32 -8.60 1.89
N ASP A 9 -20.52 -7.52 1.82
CA ASP A 9 -20.56 -6.52 0.76
C ASP A 9 -19.20 -6.37 0.05
N GLU A 10 -18.60 -7.50 -0.37
CA GLU A 10 -17.38 -7.51 -1.21
C GLU A 10 -16.15 -6.80 -0.58
N ALA A 11 -16.03 -6.84 0.74
CA ALA A 11 -14.87 -6.23 1.41
C ALA A 11 -13.58 -6.99 1.08
N LEU A 12 -12.54 -6.26 0.72
CA LEU A 12 -11.18 -6.75 0.55
C LEU A 12 -10.40 -6.52 1.86
N TYR A 13 -9.69 -7.54 2.32
CA TYR A 13 -8.91 -7.50 3.56
C TYR A 13 -7.42 -7.49 3.28
N THR A 14 -6.66 -6.73 4.05
CA THR A 14 -5.20 -6.72 3.97
C THR A 14 -4.60 -7.33 5.23
N ALA A 15 -3.82 -8.41 5.08
CA ALA A 15 -3.09 -9.03 6.17
C ALA A 15 -1.64 -8.51 6.21
N GLU A 16 -1.24 -7.93 7.35
CA GLU A 16 0.12 -7.44 7.59
C GLU A 16 1.05 -8.46 8.25
N SER A 17 0.51 -9.61 8.67
CA SER A 17 1.27 -10.69 9.31
C SER A 17 0.59 -12.04 9.07
N ALA A 18 1.36 -13.14 9.22
CA ALA A 18 0.81 -14.48 9.18
C ALA A 18 -0.30 -14.69 10.24
N HIS A 19 -0.12 -14.10 11.44
CA HIS A 19 -1.14 -14.17 12.48
C HIS A 19 -2.45 -13.47 12.08
N GLN A 20 -2.39 -12.31 11.42
CA GLN A 20 -3.61 -11.67 10.91
C GLN A 20 -4.29 -12.50 9.83
N TYR A 21 -3.52 -13.18 8.98
CA TYR A 21 -4.05 -14.11 7.97
C TYR A 21 -4.78 -15.29 8.63
N GLU A 22 -4.22 -15.88 9.70
CA GLU A 22 -4.86 -16.92 10.51
C GLU A 22 -6.15 -16.42 11.18
N LEU A 23 -6.15 -15.20 11.73
CA LEU A 23 -7.36 -14.59 12.32
C LEU A 23 -8.48 -14.36 11.28
N LEU A 24 -8.12 -14.05 10.03
CA LEU A 24 -9.10 -13.95 8.93
C LEU A 24 -9.68 -15.32 8.59
N GLU A 25 -8.87 -16.39 8.55
CA GLU A 25 -9.35 -17.76 8.37
C GLU A 25 -10.35 -18.16 9.49
N GLU A 26 -10.01 -17.91 10.76
CA GLU A 26 -10.90 -18.16 11.89
C GLU A 26 -12.22 -17.40 11.78
N ALA A 27 -12.13 -16.12 11.38
CA ALA A 27 -13.31 -15.29 11.18
C ALA A 27 -14.17 -15.81 10.02
N GLY A 28 -13.57 -16.10 8.87
CA GLY A 28 -14.25 -16.70 7.73
C GLY A 28 -14.96 -17.99 8.11
N LYS A 29 -14.26 -18.89 8.81
CA LYS A 29 -14.83 -20.15 9.34
C LYS A 29 -16.02 -19.90 10.29
N ARG A 30 -15.89 -18.93 11.20
CA ARG A 30 -16.94 -18.60 12.17
C ARG A 30 -18.23 -18.11 11.52
N TYR A 31 -18.10 -17.35 10.43
CA TYR A 31 -19.25 -16.73 9.76
C TYR A 31 -19.65 -17.42 8.45
N GLY A 32 -18.99 -18.51 8.07
CA GLY A 32 -19.27 -19.25 6.84
C GLY A 32 -18.96 -18.44 5.58
N LEU A 33 -17.91 -17.61 5.63
CA LEU A 33 -17.47 -16.73 4.54
C LEU A 33 -16.12 -17.21 3.98
N VAL A 34 -15.85 -16.90 2.72
CA VAL A 34 -14.49 -16.94 2.14
C VAL A 34 -14.06 -15.50 1.91
N LEU A 35 -13.05 -15.06 2.65
CA LEU A 35 -12.60 -13.67 2.68
C LEU A 35 -11.48 -13.45 1.64
N PRO A 36 -11.63 -12.50 0.70
CA PRO A 36 -10.56 -12.14 -0.21
C PRO A 36 -9.49 -11.33 0.54
N VAL A 37 -8.22 -11.74 0.41
CA VAL A 37 -7.11 -11.19 1.20
C VAL A 37 -5.97 -10.75 0.30
N LEU A 38 -5.49 -9.54 0.52
CA LEU A 38 -4.19 -9.06 0.06
C LEU A 38 -3.13 -9.35 1.13
N LEU A 39 -1.97 -9.83 0.72
CA LEU A 39 -0.82 -9.99 1.60
C LEU A 39 0.06 -8.74 1.48
N ARG A 40 0.28 -8.04 2.59
CA ARG A 40 1.11 -6.84 2.58
C ARG A 40 2.59 -7.20 2.60
N LEU A 41 3.28 -6.82 1.52
CA LEU A 41 4.73 -6.95 1.42
C LEU A 41 5.42 -5.81 2.16
N SER A 42 6.38 -6.14 3.01
CA SER A 42 7.18 -5.16 3.74
C SER A 42 8.11 -4.36 2.83
N SER A 43 8.18 -3.07 3.09
CA SER A 43 9.17 -2.17 2.48
C SER A 43 10.48 -2.07 3.28
N GLY A 44 10.65 -2.90 4.31
CA GLY A 44 11.80 -2.89 5.21
C GLY A 44 11.58 -2.12 6.53
N ASN A 45 10.31 -1.90 6.89
CA ASN A 45 9.88 -1.30 8.16
C ASN A 45 9.01 -2.29 8.97
N GLN A 46 8.35 -1.81 10.03
CA GLN A 46 7.50 -2.63 10.91
C GLN A 46 6.21 -3.13 10.25
N PHE A 47 5.86 -2.67 9.06
CA PHE A 47 4.62 -3.03 8.37
C PHE A 47 4.85 -4.12 7.33
N GLY A 48 3.89 -5.04 7.26
CA GLY A 48 3.87 -6.11 6.26
C GLY A 48 4.83 -7.26 6.56
N MET A 49 4.84 -8.24 5.68
CA MET A 49 5.62 -9.47 5.75
C MET A 49 6.78 -9.45 4.76
N ASP A 50 7.86 -10.18 5.08
CA ASP A 50 8.93 -10.43 4.12
C ASP A 50 8.48 -11.39 2.99
N GLN A 51 9.26 -11.46 1.93
CA GLN A 51 8.97 -12.30 0.76
C GLN A 51 8.87 -13.78 1.12
N ASP A 52 9.75 -14.30 1.97
CA ASP A 52 9.75 -15.70 2.37
C ASP A 52 8.49 -16.09 3.13
N THR A 53 8.00 -15.22 4.00
CA THR A 53 6.73 -15.41 4.72
C THR A 53 5.56 -15.44 3.75
N ILE A 54 5.48 -14.50 2.80
CA ILE A 54 4.43 -14.48 1.79
C ILE A 54 4.47 -15.75 0.93
N LEU A 55 5.65 -16.15 0.45
CA LEU A 55 5.80 -17.37 -0.33
C LEU A 55 5.31 -18.61 0.43
N LYS A 56 5.62 -18.72 1.73
CA LYS A 56 5.12 -19.84 2.57
C LYS A 56 3.59 -19.82 2.68
N LEU A 57 2.97 -18.66 2.87
CA LEU A 57 1.51 -18.56 2.94
C LEU A 57 0.86 -18.95 1.61
N VAL A 58 1.42 -18.52 0.49
CA VAL A 58 0.90 -18.87 -0.84
C VAL A 58 1.08 -20.37 -1.14
N LEU A 59 2.23 -20.95 -0.77
CA LEU A 59 2.46 -22.40 -0.93
C LEU A 59 1.46 -23.25 -0.14
N ASN A 60 1.10 -22.80 1.07
CA ASN A 60 0.20 -23.54 1.97
C ASN A 60 -1.26 -23.03 1.89
N ARG A 61 -1.61 -22.26 0.86
CA ARG A 61 -2.94 -21.63 0.72
C ARG A 61 -4.10 -22.60 0.79
N ASP A 62 -3.91 -23.83 0.32
CA ASP A 62 -4.95 -24.86 0.28
C ASP A 62 -5.30 -25.43 1.66
N GLU A 63 -4.48 -25.16 2.68
CA GLU A 63 -4.76 -25.50 4.08
C GLU A 63 -5.82 -24.57 4.70
N MET A 64 -5.95 -23.35 4.16
CA MET A 64 -6.89 -22.31 4.57
C MET A 64 -8.09 -22.29 3.63
N LYS A 65 -9.29 -22.55 4.15
CA LYS A 65 -10.49 -22.71 3.32
C LYS A 65 -11.46 -21.54 3.36
N HIS A 66 -11.22 -20.61 4.26
CA HIS A 66 -12.10 -19.46 4.50
C HIS A 66 -11.42 -18.13 4.20
N VAL A 67 -10.22 -18.18 3.64
CA VAL A 67 -9.52 -17.04 3.05
C VAL A 67 -9.11 -17.39 1.62
N HIS A 68 -9.10 -16.38 0.76
CA HIS A 68 -8.62 -16.50 -0.61
C HIS A 68 -7.61 -15.39 -0.87
N ILE A 69 -6.35 -15.76 -1.11
CA ILE A 69 -5.31 -14.78 -1.44
C ILE A 69 -5.58 -14.27 -2.84
N VAL A 70 -5.91 -12.99 -2.99
CA VAL A 70 -6.18 -12.39 -4.29
C VAL A 70 -5.00 -11.59 -4.84
N GLY A 71 -4.08 -11.15 -3.97
CA GLY A 71 -2.96 -10.33 -4.44
C GLY A 71 -2.02 -9.84 -3.35
N LEU A 72 -1.22 -8.85 -3.74
CA LEU A 72 -0.31 -8.14 -2.86
C LEU A 72 -0.80 -6.72 -2.57
N HIS A 73 -0.49 -6.23 -1.38
CA HIS A 73 -0.50 -4.82 -1.04
C HIS A 73 0.93 -4.35 -0.78
N TYR A 74 1.28 -3.15 -1.27
CA TYR A 74 2.59 -2.56 -1.01
C TYR A 74 2.51 -1.05 -0.81
N PHE A 75 3.07 -0.57 0.28
CA PHE A 75 3.24 0.85 0.58
C PHE A 75 4.57 1.10 1.29
N SER A 76 5.43 1.94 0.71
CA SER A 76 6.79 2.19 1.21
C SER A 76 6.98 3.56 1.87
N GLY A 77 5.91 4.30 2.06
CA GLY A 77 5.95 5.64 2.65
C GLY A 77 5.48 6.75 1.72
N THR A 78 5.43 7.94 2.26
CA THR A 78 4.84 9.14 1.64
C THR A 78 5.90 10.13 1.19
N GLN A 79 5.45 11.23 0.54
CA GLN A 79 6.29 12.35 0.08
C GLN A 79 7.43 11.93 -0.84
N LYS A 80 7.19 10.99 -1.73
CA LYS A 80 8.13 10.64 -2.80
C LYS A 80 8.21 11.80 -3.78
N LYS A 81 9.43 12.26 -4.05
CA LYS A 81 9.69 13.48 -4.84
C LYS A 81 9.98 13.20 -6.33
N ASN A 82 10.19 11.94 -6.70
CA ASN A 82 10.46 11.59 -8.09
C ASN A 82 9.99 10.18 -8.43
N LEU A 83 9.74 9.95 -9.70
CA LEU A 83 9.22 8.69 -10.22
C LEU A 83 10.27 7.55 -10.25
N LYS A 84 11.58 7.85 -10.20
CA LYS A 84 12.63 6.82 -10.20
C LYS A 84 12.53 5.84 -9.02
N LYS A 85 12.05 6.32 -7.86
CA LYS A 85 11.81 5.44 -6.71
C LYS A 85 10.62 4.53 -6.96
N ILE A 86 9.57 5.07 -7.56
CA ILE A 86 8.35 4.34 -7.93
C ILE A 86 8.66 3.28 -8.98
N GLU A 87 9.41 3.62 -10.02
CA GLU A 87 9.89 2.69 -11.05
C GLU A 87 10.60 1.48 -10.44
N LYS A 88 11.55 1.73 -9.52
CA LYS A 88 12.26 0.64 -8.81
C LYS A 88 11.34 -0.23 -7.97
N GLU A 89 10.32 0.36 -7.34
CA GLU A 89 9.34 -0.37 -6.54
C GLU A 89 8.46 -1.23 -7.43
N LEU A 90 7.94 -0.69 -8.53
CA LEU A 90 7.12 -1.44 -9.49
C LEU A 90 7.92 -2.60 -10.11
N THR A 91 9.17 -2.37 -10.52
CA THR A 91 10.06 -3.43 -11.01
C THR A 91 10.27 -4.54 -9.96
N LYS A 92 10.49 -4.15 -8.69
CA LYS A 92 10.64 -5.14 -7.60
C LYS A 92 9.36 -5.95 -7.39
N LEU A 93 8.20 -5.31 -7.46
CA LEU A 93 6.91 -5.97 -7.28
C LEU A 93 6.63 -6.93 -8.45
N ASP A 94 6.93 -6.51 -9.66
CA ASP A 94 6.77 -7.32 -10.87
C ASP A 94 7.61 -8.61 -10.80
N LEU A 95 8.89 -8.48 -10.43
CA LEU A 95 9.78 -9.60 -10.20
C LEU A 95 9.28 -10.55 -9.10
N PHE A 96 8.74 -10.00 -8.01
CA PHE A 96 8.23 -10.82 -6.91
C PHE A 96 6.93 -11.54 -7.29
N LEU A 97 6.06 -10.90 -8.04
CA LEU A 97 4.83 -11.54 -8.57
C LEU A 97 5.18 -12.69 -9.53
N ALA A 98 6.21 -12.51 -10.38
CA ALA A 98 6.75 -13.57 -11.23
C ALA A 98 7.34 -14.72 -10.40
N GLU A 99 8.11 -14.42 -9.33
CA GLU A 99 8.64 -15.43 -8.41
C GLU A 99 7.53 -16.24 -7.73
N ILE A 100 6.44 -15.59 -7.32
CA ILE A 100 5.27 -16.29 -6.75
C ILE A 100 4.70 -17.27 -7.76
N TYR A 101 4.53 -16.83 -9.01
CA TYR A 101 4.06 -17.71 -10.08
C TYR A 101 4.98 -18.92 -10.26
N GLU A 102 6.28 -18.69 -10.42
CA GLU A 102 7.25 -19.75 -10.68
C GLU A 102 7.39 -20.77 -9.52
N ARG A 103 7.38 -20.28 -8.28
CA ARG A 103 7.63 -21.11 -7.10
C ARG A 103 6.39 -21.75 -6.50
N CYS A 104 5.24 -21.09 -6.62
CA CYS A 104 4.01 -21.50 -5.96
C CYS A 104 2.95 -22.00 -6.94
N ASP A 105 3.20 -21.94 -8.24
CA ASP A 105 2.19 -22.20 -9.30
C ASP A 105 0.88 -21.45 -8.99
N TYR A 106 1.03 -20.13 -8.70
CA TYR A 106 -0.07 -19.28 -8.30
C TYR A 106 0.01 -17.90 -8.92
N THR A 107 -1.05 -17.52 -9.66
CA THR A 107 -1.18 -16.20 -10.27
C THR A 107 -2.01 -15.32 -9.35
N MET A 108 -1.44 -14.25 -8.84
CA MET A 108 -2.19 -13.22 -8.15
C MET A 108 -2.99 -12.38 -9.15
N SER A 109 -4.22 -12.02 -8.78
CA SER A 109 -5.12 -11.24 -9.64
C SER A 109 -5.09 -9.74 -9.35
N MET A 110 -4.53 -9.31 -8.20
CA MET A 110 -4.54 -7.92 -7.77
C MET A 110 -3.19 -7.47 -7.23
N LEU A 111 -2.87 -6.21 -7.50
CA LEU A 111 -1.81 -5.45 -6.84
C LEU A 111 -2.39 -4.14 -6.32
N GLU A 112 -2.43 -3.94 -5.01
CA GLU A 112 -2.75 -2.65 -4.41
C GLU A 112 -1.45 -1.91 -4.08
N TYR A 113 -1.24 -0.79 -4.75
CA TYR A 113 0.00 -0.04 -4.68
C TYR A 113 -0.20 1.37 -4.11
N GLY A 114 0.35 1.61 -2.94
CA GLY A 114 0.41 2.95 -2.34
C GLY A 114 1.55 3.78 -2.94
N THR A 115 1.20 4.72 -3.80
CA THR A 115 2.17 5.53 -4.53
C THR A 115 3.03 6.41 -3.62
N GLY A 116 2.43 6.92 -2.54
CA GLY A 116 3.08 7.86 -1.64
C GLY A 116 3.54 9.15 -2.33
N PHE A 117 2.83 9.60 -3.35
CA PHE A 117 3.15 10.83 -4.07
C PHE A 117 3.35 12.00 -3.13
N GLY A 118 4.43 12.75 -3.36
CA GLY A 118 4.71 13.99 -2.69
C GLY A 118 3.79 15.10 -3.18
N VAL A 119 3.29 15.90 -2.24
CA VAL A 119 2.47 17.08 -2.51
C VAL A 119 3.10 18.31 -1.87
N PRO A 120 2.91 19.51 -2.43
CA PRO A 120 3.36 20.74 -1.79
C PRO A 120 2.50 21.02 -0.56
N TYR A 121 3.13 21.33 0.56
CA TYR A 121 2.43 21.79 1.78
C TYR A 121 2.39 23.30 1.89
N PHE A 122 3.29 23.99 1.20
CA PHE A 122 3.43 25.43 1.24
C PHE A 122 3.40 25.99 -0.18
N MET A 123 2.90 27.22 -0.32
CA MET A 123 2.69 27.87 -1.61
C MET A 123 3.98 28.17 -2.39
N ASP A 124 5.12 28.19 -1.73
CA ASP A 124 6.46 28.38 -2.32
C ASP A 124 7.13 27.07 -2.76
N GLN A 125 6.48 25.92 -2.54
CA GLN A 125 6.98 24.63 -2.99
C GLN A 125 6.54 24.34 -4.43
N GLU A 126 7.43 23.72 -5.20
CA GLU A 126 7.10 23.24 -6.55
C GLU A 126 5.98 22.19 -6.50
N GLU A 127 5.16 22.16 -7.55
CA GLU A 127 4.22 21.07 -7.76
C GLU A 127 4.99 19.74 -7.76
N GLY A 128 4.57 18.82 -6.90
CA GLY A 128 5.20 17.50 -6.78
C GLY A 128 4.86 16.59 -7.97
N ILE A 129 4.92 15.28 -7.74
CA ILE A 129 4.59 14.24 -8.74
C ILE A 129 3.11 14.28 -9.19
N THR A 130 2.30 15.18 -8.64
CA THR A 130 0.87 15.32 -8.98
C THR A 130 0.61 16.16 -10.23
N ALA A 131 1.65 16.75 -10.85
CA ALA A 131 1.52 17.42 -12.14
C ALA A 131 1.04 16.45 -13.25
N PRO A 132 0.23 16.90 -14.21
CA PRO A 132 -0.32 16.04 -15.27
C PRO A 132 0.73 15.23 -16.04
N GLU A 133 1.89 15.82 -16.31
CA GLU A 133 3.02 15.19 -17.02
C GLU A 133 3.58 14.03 -16.20
N SER A 134 3.78 14.23 -14.90
CA SER A 134 4.25 13.19 -13.97
C SER A 134 3.23 12.06 -13.83
N MET A 135 1.94 12.36 -13.88
CA MET A 135 0.88 11.36 -13.86
C MET A 135 0.87 10.52 -15.13
N ALA A 136 1.11 11.13 -16.30
CA ALA A 136 1.23 10.43 -17.56
C ALA A 136 2.47 9.51 -17.57
N GLU A 137 3.61 9.97 -17.04
CA GLU A 137 4.81 9.16 -16.87
C GLU A 137 4.59 8.00 -15.89
N PHE A 138 3.95 8.24 -14.75
CA PHE A 138 3.57 7.19 -13.80
C PHE A 138 2.69 6.12 -14.46
N ARG A 139 1.69 6.54 -15.23
CA ARG A 139 0.87 5.60 -15.99
C ARG A 139 1.71 4.76 -16.93
N GLY A 140 2.66 5.36 -17.64
CA GLY A 140 3.60 4.63 -18.49
C GLY A 140 4.39 3.57 -17.72
N LEU A 141 4.82 3.85 -16.48
CA LEU A 141 5.50 2.86 -15.63
C LEU A 141 4.59 1.67 -15.27
N VAL A 142 3.33 1.94 -14.97
CA VAL A 142 2.35 0.89 -14.67
C VAL A 142 2.05 0.05 -15.92
N ASP A 143 1.85 0.70 -17.07
CA ASP A 143 1.55 0.04 -18.34
C ASP A 143 2.73 -0.83 -18.86
N HIS A 144 3.95 -0.64 -18.33
CA HIS A 144 5.15 -1.43 -18.65
C HIS A 144 5.40 -2.61 -17.73
N MET A 145 4.59 -2.82 -16.71
CA MET A 145 4.68 -4.02 -15.88
C MET A 145 4.29 -5.27 -16.67
N ASP A 146 4.96 -6.38 -16.39
CA ASP A 146 4.60 -7.69 -16.93
C ASP A 146 3.38 -8.29 -16.20
N PHE A 147 3.05 -7.76 -15.02
CA PHE A 147 1.87 -8.14 -14.26
C PHE A 147 0.57 -7.77 -15.01
N THR A 148 -0.27 -8.75 -15.27
CA THR A 148 -1.51 -8.60 -16.06
C THR A 148 -2.79 -8.55 -15.23
N GLY A 149 -2.69 -8.59 -13.90
CA GLY A 149 -3.84 -8.46 -13.00
C GLY A 149 -4.29 -7.01 -12.82
N ASP A 150 -5.30 -6.82 -11.99
CA ASP A 150 -5.81 -5.49 -11.65
C ASP A 150 -4.85 -4.73 -10.73
N ILE A 151 -4.54 -3.49 -11.09
CA ILE A 151 -3.70 -2.60 -10.27
C ILE A 151 -4.56 -1.50 -9.68
N THR A 152 -4.71 -1.54 -8.35
CA THR A 152 -5.37 -0.49 -7.58
C THR A 152 -4.32 0.45 -7.00
N VAL A 153 -4.54 1.76 -7.13
CA VAL A 153 -3.58 2.78 -6.72
C VAL A 153 -4.14 3.61 -5.57
N GLU A 154 -3.41 3.64 -4.44
CA GLU A 154 -3.74 4.48 -3.29
C GLU A 154 -3.07 5.86 -3.43
N MET A 155 -3.87 6.93 -3.50
CA MET A 155 -3.39 8.32 -3.68
C MET A 155 -4.08 9.31 -2.74
N GLY A 156 -4.49 8.91 -1.54
CA GLY A 156 -5.31 9.72 -0.64
C GLY A 156 -4.83 11.16 -0.50
N ARG A 157 -3.56 11.36 -0.11
CA ARG A 157 -3.00 12.70 0.07
C ARG A 157 -2.94 13.51 -1.24
N ALA A 158 -2.58 12.89 -2.34
CA ALA A 158 -2.53 13.56 -3.65
C ALA A 158 -3.90 14.08 -4.10
N LEU A 159 -4.99 13.41 -3.70
CA LEU A 159 -6.35 13.82 -4.02
C LEU A 159 -6.91 14.89 -3.06
N THR A 160 -6.44 14.94 -1.82
CA THR A 160 -7.08 15.75 -0.77
C THR A 160 -6.21 16.85 -0.18
N PHE A 161 -4.95 16.99 -0.58
CA PHE A 161 -4.00 17.92 0.06
C PHE A 161 -4.42 19.39 0.02
N ASN A 162 -5.21 19.77 -0.98
CA ASN A 162 -5.74 21.13 -1.14
C ASN A 162 -7.24 21.26 -0.79
N ALA A 163 -7.85 20.20 -0.24
CA ALA A 163 -9.28 20.19 0.10
C ALA A 163 -9.62 20.90 1.41
N GLY A 164 -8.61 21.37 2.16
CA GLY A 164 -8.82 22.04 3.43
C GLY A 164 -7.68 23.00 3.78
N THR A 165 -7.94 23.86 4.75
CA THR A 165 -6.96 24.79 5.31
C THR A 165 -6.78 24.48 6.79
N TYR A 166 -5.54 24.27 7.22
CA TYR A 166 -5.19 24.16 8.63
C TYR A 166 -4.89 25.57 9.17
N ILE A 167 -5.61 25.96 10.21
CA ILE A 167 -5.42 27.25 10.89
C ILE A 167 -4.92 26.95 12.30
N THR A 168 -3.82 27.60 12.70
CA THR A 168 -3.19 27.41 14.00
C THR A 168 -2.60 28.72 14.51
N THR A 169 -2.39 28.82 15.82
CA THR A 169 -1.77 29.95 16.48
C THR A 169 -0.36 29.59 16.95
N ILE A 170 0.60 30.46 16.73
CA ILE A 170 1.93 30.30 17.29
C ILE A 170 1.87 30.68 18.78
N LEU A 171 2.07 29.71 19.65
CA LEU A 171 2.08 29.89 21.10
C LEU A 171 3.45 30.33 21.62
N ASP A 172 4.54 29.83 21.01
CA ASP A 172 5.91 30.14 21.44
C ASP A 172 6.88 29.94 20.27
N GLN A 173 8.04 30.60 20.37
CA GLN A 173 9.12 30.47 19.40
C GLN A 173 10.46 30.32 20.12
N LYS A 174 11.29 29.41 19.65
CA LYS A 174 12.64 29.22 20.17
C LYS A 174 13.66 28.93 19.09
N THR A 175 14.91 29.28 19.39
CA THR A 175 16.05 28.94 18.54
C THR A 175 16.98 28.00 19.31
N THR A 176 17.39 26.91 18.68
CA THR A 176 18.39 25.99 19.23
C THR A 176 19.44 25.69 18.15
N GLY A 177 20.63 26.16 18.36
CA GLY A 177 21.68 26.11 17.33
C GLY A 177 21.29 26.92 16.09
N LYS A 178 21.20 26.24 14.94
CA LYS A 178 20.81 26.87 13.66
C LYS A 178 19.31 26.67 13.32
N SER A 179 18.56 26.01 14.17
CA SER A 179 17.15 25.68 13.92
C SER A 179 16.21 26.61 14.68
N HIS A 180 15.21 27.12 14.00
CA HIS A 180 14.11 27.92 14.57
C HIS A 180 12.88 27.01 14.68
N TYR A 181 12.22 27.06 15.81
CA TYR A 181 11.03 26.25 16.11
C TYR A 181 9.86 27.17 16.48
N CYS A 182 8.71 26.92 15.86
CA CYS A 182 7.43 27.48 16.28
C CYS A 182 6.64 26.38 17.00
N ILE A 183 6.12 26.69 18.16
CA ILE A 183 5.24 25.80 18.95
C ILE A 183 3.80 26.28 18.65
N LEU A 184 2.99 25.36 18.18
CA LEU A 184 1.62 25.64 17.75
C LEU A 184 0.61 25.07 18.76
N ASP A 185 -0.66 25.57 18.71
CA ASP A 185 -1.79 25.04 19.49
C ASP A 185 -2.32 23.71 18.94
#